data_5ba02b1912e892117a13d59f11fdec6e
#
_entry.id   5ba02b1912e892117a13d59f11fdec6e
#
_cell.length_a   1.000
_cell.length_b   1.000
_cell.length_c   1.000
_cell.angle_alpha   90.00
_cell.angle_beta   90.00
_cell.angle_gamma   90.00
#
_symmetry.space_group_name_H-M   'P 1'
#
loop_
_entity.id
_entity.type
_entity.pdbx_description
1 polymer ?
#
loop_
_entity_poly.entity_id
_entity_poly.type
_entity_poly.pdbx_seq_one_letter_code
_entity_poly.pdbx_strand_id
1 'polypeptide(L)'
;MELTVITSSKKNDDEPAVVTKLFEAGLSTLHLRKPRFSTKQLSAYIEKIPTHFHNRIIIHSHHDLIFKYNLKGVHFTDVHLERKFKKWWFLRKLRVRNKKIFSSRSYHKLSEVYNTEEIKFNYYLLGTVFNALTNTFYSGFYEHGLTAAIKTSGKDFIARGGINEQTIEKAYHLGFKGAALNSYLWKSENPFQKYVEILDFCKEKGIPVD
;
A
#
# COMPACT_ATOMS: atom_id res chain seq x y z
N MET A 1 0.96 14.10 -2.86
CA MET A 1 0.19 12.96 -2.28
C MET A 1 0.70 11.67 -2.89
N GLU A 2 1.18 10.71 -2.10
CA GLU A 2 1.69 9.45 -2.64
C GLU A 2 0.56 8.56 -3.16
N LEU A 3 0.59 8.20 -4.45
CA LEU A 3 -0.30 7.17 -4.99
C LEU A 3 0.34 5.79 -4.84
N THR A 4 -0.42 4.89 -4.25
CA THR A 4 -0.02 3.49 -4.03
C THR A 4 -1.05 2.58 -4.70
N VAL A 5 -0.59 1.51 -5.34
CA VAL A 5 -1.49 0.47 -5.86
C VAL A 5 -1.29 -0.82 -5.06
N ILE A 6 -2.39 -1.41 -4.61
CA ILE A 6 -2.38 -2.75 -4.00
C ILE A 6 -2.86 -3.74 -5.06
N THR A 7 -2.09 -4.79 -5.33
CA THR A 7 -2.43 -5.80 -6.35
C THR A 7 -3.76 -6.50 -6.04
N SER A 8 -4.42 -7.04 -7.06
CA SER A 8 -5.57 -7.92 -6.89
C SER A 8 -5.21 -9.13 -6.03
N SER A 9 -6.11 -9.57 -5.18
CA SER A 9 -5.93 -10.84 -4.44
C SER A 9 -6.14 -12.09 -5.32
N LYS A 10 -6.76 -11.92 -6.50
CA LYS A 10 -6.98 -12.98 -7.48
C LYS A 10 -5.72 -13.23 -8.29
N LYS A 11 -5.57 -14.47 -8.79
CA LYS A 11 -4.56 -14.77 -9.79
C LYS A 11 -5.00 -14.15 -11.12
N ASN A 12 -4.12 -13.37 -11.73
CA ASN A 12 -4.25 -12.84 -13.06
C ASN A 12 -2.85 -12.83 -13.68
N ASP A 13 -2.66 -13.54 -14.76
CA ASP A 13 -1.34 -13.75 -15.39
C ASP A 13 -0.87 -12.51 -16.17
N ASP A 14 -1.79 -11.61 -16.54
CA ASP A 14 -1.53 -10.33 -17.23
C ASP A 14 -1.26 -9.17 -16.26
N GLU A 15 -1.57 -9.33 -14.97
CA GLU A 15 -1.40 -8.28 -13.98
C GLU A 15 0.03 -7.71 -13.92
N PRO A 16 1.13 -8.52 -14.01
CA PRO A 16 2.49 -7.97 -14.03
C PRO A 16 2.75 -7.01 -15.20
N ALA A 17 2.17 -7.27 -16.37
CA ALA A 17 2.29 -6.37 -17.53
C ALA A 17 1.55 -5.04 -17.29
N VAL A 18 0.36 -5.10 -16.69
CA VAL A 18 -0.36 -3.88 -16.27
C VAL A 18 0.45 -3.11 -15.22
N VAL A 19 0.99 -3.79 -14.22
CA VAL A 19 1.84 -3.17 -13.17
C VAL A 19 3.05 -2.48 -13.79
N THR A 20 3.68 -3.08 -14.79
CA THR A 20 4.80 -2.45 -15.52
C THR A 20 4.37 -1.12 -16.14
N LYS A 21 3.22 -1.10 -16.85
CA LYS A 21 2.67 0.15 -17.41
C LYS A 21 2.36 1.20 -16.33
N LEU A 22 1.86 0.78 -15.15
CA LEU A 22 1.64 1.70 -14.04
C LEU A 22 2.95 2.34 -13.56
N PHE A 23 4.03 1.56 -13.47
CA PHE A 23 5.35 2.07 -13.10
C PHE A 23 5.94 3.03 -14.15
N GLU A 24 5.74 2.73 -15.44
CA GLU A 24 6.12 3.61 -16.56
C GLU A 24 5.35 4.93 -16.52
N ALA A 25 4.08 4.90 -16.09
CA ALA A 25 3.24 6.08 -15.88
C ALA A 25 3.51 6.80 -14.54
N GLY A 26 4.57 6.44 -13.80
CA GLY A 26 5.01 7.17 -12.62
C GLY A 26 4.58 6.59 -11.27
N LEU A 27 3.93 5.40 -11.22
CA LEU A 27 3.59 4.79 -9.93
C LEU A 27 4.83 4.64 -9.05
N SER A 28 4.83 5.26 -7.87
CA SER A 28 5.96 5.26 -6.94
C SER A 28 6.02 4.02 -6.05
N THR A 29 4.88 3.41 -5.74
CA THR A 29 4.80 2.29 -4.79
C THR A 29 3.71 1.28 -5.17
N LEU A 30 4.11 0.01 -5.28
CA LEU A 30 3.21 -1.12 -5.41
C LEU A 30 3.24 -1.98 -4.15
N HIS A 31 2.09 -2.25 -3.56
CA HIS A 31 1.92 -3.29 -2.55
C HIS A 31 1.55 -4.62 -3.20
N LEU A 32 2.52 -5.51 -3.32
CA LEU A 32 2.32 -6.84 -3.88
C LEU A 32 1.68 -7.76 -2.83
N ARG A 33 0.36 -7.92 -2.92
CA ARG A 33 -0.46 -8.71 -2.00
C ARG A 33 -1.12 -9.88 -2.73
N LYS A 34 -0.53 -11.07 -2.61
CA LYS A 34 -1.03 -12.33 -3.17
C LYS A 34 -1.14 -13.40 -2.06
N PRO A 35 -2.24 -13.38 -1.28
CA PRO A 35 -2.32 -14.17 -0.04
C PRO A 35 -2.26 -15.70 -0.25
N ARG A 36 -2.55 -16.16 -1.46
CA ARG A 36 -2.56 -17.60 -1.80
C ARG A 36 -1.34 -18.06 -2.60
N PHE A 37 -0.39 -17.16 -2.88
CA PHE A 37 0.80 -17.53 -3.64
C PHE A 37 1.83 -18.20 -2.74
N SER A 38 2.44 -19.26 -3.25
CA SER A 38 3.68 -19.81 -2.70
C SER A 38 4.86 -18.88 -2.94
N THR A 39 5.99 -19.11 -2.27
CA THR A 39 7.21 -18.34 -2.50
C THR A 39 7.66 -18.40 -3.97
N LYS A 40 7.53 -19.58 -4.62
CA LYS A 40 7.89 -19.77 -6.03
C LYS A 40 6.98 -18.94 -6.96
N GLN A 41 5.67 -18.92 -6.68
CA GLN A 41 4.71 -18.14 -7.47
C GLN A 41 4.93 -16.64 -7.30
N LEU A 42 5.24 -16.18 -6.07
CA LEU A 42 5.51 -14.77 -5.82
C LEU A 42 6.84 -14.34 -6.48
N SER A 43 7.88 -15.20 -6.44
CA SER A 43 9.12 -15.01 -7.19
C SER A 43 8.85 -14.85 -8.69
N ALA A 44 8.11 -15.79 -9.28
CA ALA A 44 7.77 -15.75 -10.70
C ALA A 44 6.95 -14.51 -11.10
N TYR A 45 6.11 -14.00 -10.19
CA TYR A 45 5.40 -12.74 -10.40
C TYR A 45 6.37 -11.55 -10.45
N ILE A 46 7.29 -11.46 -9.47
CA ILE A 46 8.28 -10.38 -9.40
C ILE A 46 9.21 -10.40 -10.63
N GLU A 47 9.62 -11.59 -11.07
CA GLU A 47 10.51 -11.77 -12.22
C GLU A 47 9.88 -11.37 -13.57
N LYS A 48 8.54 -11.29 -13.66
CA LYS A 48 7.83 -10.73 -14.83
C LYS A 48 7.87 -9.20 -14.89
N ILE A 49 8.25 -8.52 -13.81
CA ILE A 49 8.37 -7.05 -13.75
C ILE A 49 9.84 -6.68 -14.01
N PRO A 50 10.14 -5.68 -14.85
CA PRO A 50 11.51 -5.22 -15.09
C PRO A 50 12.25 -4.89 -13.79
N THR A 51 13.50 -5.33 -13.66
CA THR A 51 14.29 -5.26 -12.43
C THR A 51 14.50 -3.85 -11.88
N HIS A 52 14.54 -2.85 -12.74
CA HIS A 52 14.69 -1.44 -12.35
C HIS A 52 13.46 -0.90 -11.60
N PHE A 53 12.30 -1.56 -11.68
CA PHE A 53 11.11 -1.22 -10.90
C PHE A 53 11.00 -2.00 -9.58
N HIS A 54 11.84 -3.00 -9.33
CA HIS A 54 11.73 -3.80 -8.11
C HIS A 54 11.86 -2.96 -6.83
N ASN A 55 12.63 -1.87 -6.85
CA ASN A 55 12.78 -0.93 -5.74
C ASN A 55 11.52 -0.08 -5.45
N ARG A 56 10.44 -0.29 -6.19
CA ARG A 56 9.11 0.31 -5.94
C ARG A 56 8.10 -0.70 -5.37
N ILE A 57 8.50 -1.97 -5.14
CA ILE A 57 7.61 -3.04 -4.69
C ILE A 57 7.76 -3.28 -3.19
N ILE A 58 6.64 -3.28 -2.47
CA ILE A 58 6.49 -3.70 -1.07
C ILE A 58 5.71 -5.01 -1.03
N ILE A 59 6.28 -6.05 -0.42
CA ILE A 59 5.64 -7.38 -0.34
C ILE A 59 4.90 -7.59 0.98
N HIS A 60 3.74 -8.27 0.91
CA HIS A 60 2.88 -8.57 2.08
C HIS A 60 3.11 -9.95 2.69
N SER A 61 3.85 -10.82 2.01
CA SER A 61 4.17 -12.19 2.46
C SER A 61 5.51 -12.61 1.91
N HIS A 62 6.04 -13.75 2.41
CA HIS A 62 7.34 -14.28 1.95
C HIS A 62 8.47 -13.24 2.06
N HIS A 63 8.54 -12.52 3.18
CA HIS A 63 9.42 -11.38 3.40
C HIS A 63 10.90 -11.67 3.10
N ASP A 64 11.35 -12.93 3.19
CA ASP A 64 12.71 -13.31 2.83
C ASP A 64 13.08 -13.05 1.36
N LEU A 65 12.08 -12.89 0.46
CA LEU A 65 12.33 -12.51 -0.94
C LEU A 65 13.02 -11.14 -1.10
N ILE A 66 12.94 -10.28 -0.08
CA ILE A 66 13.69 -9.01 -0.08
C ILE A 66 15.20 -9.19 -0.13
N PHE A 67 15.68 -10.39 0.26
CA PHE A 67 17.10 -10.73 0.17
C PHE A 67 17.51 -11.27 -1.21
N LYS A 68 16.54 -11.70 -2.02
CA LYS A 68 16.75 -12.17 -3.39
C LYS A 68 16.60 -11.03 -4.40
N TYR A 69 15.63 -10.15 -4.17
CA TYR A 69 15.31 -9.04 -5.07
C TYR A 69 15.58 -7.70 -4.38
N ASN A 70 15.87 -6.65 -5.18
CA ASN A 70 16.04 -5.31 -4.67
C ASN A 70 14.67 -4.62 -4.45
N LEU A 71 13.84 -5.16 -3.54
CA LEU A 71 12.52 -4.62 -3.27
C LEU A 71 12.58 -3.38 -2.36
N LYS A 72 11.57 -2.49 -2.48
CA LYS A 72 11.41 -1.30 -1.64
C LYS A 72 11.28 -1.68 -0.16
N GLY A 73 10.46 -2.71 0.15
CA GLY A 73 10.22 -3.05 1.54
C GLY A 73 9.23 -4.17 1.78
N VAL A 74 8.75 -4.23 3.02
CA VAL A 74 7.79 -5.23 3.50
C VAL A 74 6.61 -4.57 4.22
N HIS A 75 5.43 -5.19 4.06
CA HIS A 75 4.23 -4.84 4.81
C HIS A 75 3.98 -5.88 5.89
N PHE A 76 3.93 -5.44 7.15
CA PHE A 76 3.63 -6.30 8.28
C PHE A 76 2.12 -6.36 8.54
N THR A 77 1.59 -7.57 8.67
CA THR A 77 0.26 -7.83 9.19
C THR A 77 0.35 -8.19 10.67
N ASP A 78 -0.77 -8.18 11.40
CA ASP A 78 -0.81 -8.56 12.82
C ASP A 78 -0.24 -9.96 13.03
N VAL A 79 -0.58 -10.91 12.16
CA VAL A 79 -0.03 -12.28 12.18
C VAL A 79 1.50 -12.30 12.08
N HIS A 80 2.11 -11.39 11.33
CA HIS A 80 3.58 -11.29 11.26
C HIS A 80 4.16 -10.75 12.57
N LEU A 81 3.48 -9.79 13.19
CA LEU A 81 3.94 -9.16 14.45
C LEU A 81 3.79 -10.10 15.65
N GLU A 82 2.74 -10.91 15.69
CA GLU A 82 2.50 -11.91 16.73
C GLU A 82 3.52 -13.04 16.71
N ARG A 83 4.07 -13.38 15.55
CA ARG A 83 5.09 -14.41 15.40
C ARG A 83 6.47 -13.90 15.84
N LYS A 84 6.65 -13.66 17.16
CA LYS A 84 7.83 -13.00 17.76
C LYS A 84 9.17 -13.57 17.27
N PHE A 85 9.33 -14.91 17.23
CA PHE A 85 10.57 -15.56 16.78
C PHE A 85 10.87 -15.31 15.30
N LYS A 86 9.88 -15.42 14.40
CA LYS A 86 10.07 -15.15 12.96
C LYS A 86 10.37 -13.69 12.71
N LYS A 87 9.67 -12.79 13.41
CA LYS A 87 9.91 -11.33 13.39
C LYS A 87 11.36 -11.03 13.82
N TRP A 88 11.77 -11.55 14.97
CA TRP A 88 13.13 -11.34 15.49
C TRP A 88 14.19 -11.84 14.50
N TRP A 89 14.03 -13.05 13.96
CA TRP A 89 14.96 -13.65 13.01
C TRP A 89 15.07 -12.83 11.71
N PHE A 90 13.96 -12.36 11.19
CA PHE A 90 13.91 -11.48 10.02
C PHE A 90 14.63 -10.15 10.26
N LEU A 91 14.35 -9.49 11.38
CA LEU A 91 15.02 -8.23 11.77
C LEU A 91 16.53 -8.41 11.99
N ARG A 92 16.93 -9.55 12.57
CA ARG A 92 18.35 -9.92 12.71
C ARG A 92 19.02 -10.10 11.34
N LYS A 93 18.38 -10.78 10.40
CA LYS A 93 18.89 -10.91 9.02
C LYS A 93 19.09 -9.56 8.34
N LEU A 94 18.14 -8.63 8.50
CA LEU A 94 18.26 -7.27 7.97
C LEU A 94 19.47 -6.53 8.55
N ARG A 95 19.66 -6.62 9.87
CA ARG A 95 20.78 -6.01 10.58
C ARG A 95 22.13 -6.58 10.11
N VAL A 96 22.27 -7.91 10.07
CA VAL A 96 23.50 -8.59 9.66
C VAL A 96 23.87 -8.23 8.23
N ARG A 97 22.89 -8.07 7.34
CA ARG A 97 23.13 -7.71 5.94
C ARG A 97 23.17 -6.20 5.70
N ASN A 98 23.11 -5.39 6.76
CA ASN A 98 23.04 -3.92 6.69
C ASN A 98 22.01 -3.41 5.68
N LYS A 99 20.87 -4.12 5.55
CA LYS A 99 19.83 -3.81 4.56
C LYS A 99 18.76 -2.91 5.18
N LYS A 100 18.74 -1.66 4.74
CA LYS A 100 17.66 -0.72 5.04
C LYS A 100 16.49 -0.97 4.10
N ILE A 101 15.29 -1.08 4.63
CA ILE A 101 14.07 -1.32 3.86
C ILE A 101 12.95 -0.43 4.38
N PHE A 102 12.01 -0.10 3.51
CA PHE A 102 10.74 0.47 3.94
C PHE A 102 9.89 -0.60 4.63
N SER A 103 9.20 -0.17 5.67
CA SER A 103 8.27 -1.02 6.40
C SER A 103 6.95 -0.29 6.60
N SER A 104 5.85 -1.01 6.45
CA SER A 104 4.50 -0.50 6.66
C SER A 104 3.64 -1.49 7.42
N ARG A 105 2.55 -1.00 8.01
CA ARG A 105 1.54 -1.78 8.71
C ARG A 105 0.14 -1.29 8.36
N SER A 106 -0.89 -2.13 8.51
CA SER A 106 -2.28 -1.70 8.39
C SER A 106 -2.90 -1.45 9.76
N TYR A 107 -3.72 -0.40 9.83
CA TYR A 107 -4.70 -0.17 10.89
C TYR A 107 -6.12 -0.29 10.30
N HIS A 108 -6.99 -0.95 11.03
CA HIS A 108 -8.36 -1.23 10.61
C HIS A 108 -9.40 -0.42 11.38
N LYS A 109 -9.00 0.17 12.50
CA LYS A 109 -9.83 1.00 13.38
C LYS A 109 -9.11 2.30 13.72
N LEU A 110 -9.88 3.35 13.93
CA LEU A 110 -9.34 4.66 14.30
C LEU A 110 -8.60 4.61 15.65
N SER A 111 -9.08 3.79 16.61
CA SER A 111 -8.44 3.62 17.91
C SER A 111 -7.02 3.06 17.83
N GLU A 112 -6.70 2.27 16.80
CA GLU A 112 -5.36 1.67 16.63
C GLU A 112 -4.28 2.71 16.32
N VAL A 113 -4.69 3.90 15.84
CA VAL A 113 -3.76 5.00 15.50
C VAL A 113 -2.94 5.44 16.71
N TYR A 114 -3.50 5.33 17.89
CA TYR A 114 -2.86 5.73 19.16
C TYR A 114 -2.02 4.63 19.82
N ASN A 115 -1.98 3.42 19.21
CA ASN A 115 -1.18 2.33 19.73
C ASN A 115 0.31 2.66 19.70
N THR A 116 1.01 2.29 20.78
CA THR A 116 2.47 2.31 20.83
C THR A 116 3.02 1.11 20.07
N GLU A 117 3.98 1.33 19.21
CA GLU A 117 4.59 0.31 18.36
C GLU A 117 6.01 -0.04 18.85
N GLU A 118 6.32 -1.33 18.94
CA GLU A 118 7.69 -1.82 19.19
C GLU A 118 8.63 -1.55 18.02
N ILE A 119 8.07 -1.42 16.80
CA ILE A 119 8.80 -1.17 15.55
C ILE A 119 8.28 0.12 14.95
N LYS A 120 9.16 1.05 14.64
CA LYS A 120 8.79 2.25 13.89
C LYS A 120 8.59 1.89 12.42
N PHE A 121 7.38 2.10 11.91
CA PHE A 121 7.03 1.94 10.50
C PHE A 121 7.20 3.27 9.75
N ASN A 122 7.53 3.19 8.46
CA ASN A 122 7.65 4.36 7.61
C ASN A 122 6.29 5.00 7.33
N TYR A 123 5.24 4.17 7.20
CA TYR A 123 3.86 4.63 7.08
C TYR A 123 2.85 3.52 7.42
N TYR A 124 1.60 3.91 7.54
CA TYR A 124 0.49 3.03 7.90
C TYR A 124 -0.61 3.09 6.83
N LEU A 125 -1.09 1.93 6.39
CA LEU A 125 -2.32 1.85 5.61
C LEU A 125 -3.50 1.92 6.57
N LEU A 126 -4.28 2.99 6.55
CA LEU A 126 -5.46 3.15 7.40
C LEU A 126 -6.73 2.86 6.61
N GLY A 127 -7.57 2.00 7.09
CA GLY A 127 -8.86 1.73 6.45
C GLY A 127 -9.40 0.32 6.60
N THR A 128 -10.64 0.14 6.14
CA THR A 128 -11.36 0.82 5.03
C THR A 128 -11.88 2.19 5.45
N VAL A 129 -11.45 3.27 4.78
CA VAL A 129 -11.85 4.65 5.14
C VAL A 129 -13.20 5.02 4.51
N PHE A 130 -13.38 4.67 3.23
CA PHE A 130 -14.59 5.01 2.48
C PHE A 130 -15.32 3.76 1.99
N ASN A 131 -16.64 3.84 1.94
CA ASN A 131 -17.46 2.84 1.28
C ASN A 131 -17.38 3.04 -0.24
N ALA A 132 -16.95 2.01 -0.97
CA ALA A 132 -16.76 2.07 -2.41
C ALA A 132 -18.06 2.26 -3.23
N LEU A 133 -19.23 2.00 -2.63
CA LEU A 133 -20.53 2.13 -3.30
C LEU A 133 -21.16 3.50 -3.07
N THR A 134 -21.00 4.06 -1.87
CA THR A 134 -21.67 5.30 -1.47
C THR A 134 -20.74 6.50 -1.39
N ASN A 135 -19.41 6.28 -1.47
CA ASN A 135 -18.38 7.32 -1.30
C ASN A 135 -18.45 8.10 0.03
N THR A 136 -19.16 7.52 1.01
CA THR A 136 -19.22 8.02 2.39
C THR A 136 -18.16 7.35 3.25
N PHE A 137 -17.96 7.85 4.48
CA PHE A 137 -17.07 7.17 5.42
C PHE A 137 -17.58 5.77 5.74
N TYR A 138 -16.64 4.81 5.80
CA TYR A 138 -16.96 3.45 6.25
C TYR A 138 -17.15 3.41 7.77
N SER A 139 -17.90 2.42 8.24
CA SER A 139 -18.23 2.26 9.66
C SER A 139 -17.03 2.43 10.60
N GLY A 140 -17.16 3.28 11.60
CA GLY A 140 -16.11 3.61 12.57
C GLY A 140 -15.13 4.69 12.15
N PHE A 141 -15.23 5.22 10.92
CA PHE A 141 -14.47 6.38 10.46
C PHE A 141 -15.39 7.58 10.29
N TYR A 142 -14.90 8.75 10.69
CA TYR A 142 -15.59 10.03 10.55
C TYR A 142 -14.56 11.16 10.48
N GLU A 143 -14.95 12.27 9.88
CA GLU A 143 -14.05 13.36 9.48
C GLU A 143 -13.21 13.90 10.64
N HIS A 144 -13.86 14.34 11.73
CA HIS A 144 -13.16 14.92 12.88
C HIS A 144 -12.18 13.93 13.53
N GLY A 145 -12.58 12.64 13.65
CA GLY A 145 -11.72 11.61 14.22
C GLY A 145 -10.50 11.32 13.36
N LEU A 146 -10.67 11.25 12.03
CA LEU A 146 -9.56 11.07 11.09
C LEU A 146 -8.60 12.26 11.13
N THR A 147 -9.13 13.48 11.04
CA THR A 147 -8.32 14.71 11.07
C THR A 147 -7.53 14.82 12.38
N ALA A 148 -8.18 14.55 13.52
CA ALA A 148 -7.52 14.55 14.82
C ALA A 148 -6.40 13.49 14.88
N ALA A 149 -6.71 12.24 14.49
CA ALA A 149 -5.76 11.12 14.51
C ALA A 149 -4.53 11.39 13.63
N ILE A 150 -4.74 11.89 12.41
CA ILE A 150 -3.65 12.20 11.48
C ILE A 150 -2.75 13.31 12.06
N LYS A 151 -3.34 14.40 12.56
CA LYS A 151 -2.60 15.55 13.09
C LYS A 151 -1.83 15.24 14.37
N THR A 152 -2.39 14.43 15.26
CA THR A 152 -1.83 14.24 16.62
C THR A 152 -0.94 13.03 16.77
N SER A 153 -1.04 12.04 15.89
CA SER A 153 -0.30 10.78 16.05
C SER A 153 1.18 10.86 15.66
N GLY A 154 1.57 11.85 14.86
CA GLY A 154 2.92 11.94 14.29
C GLY A 154 3.26 10.79 13.32
N LYS A 155 2.26 10.11 12.80
CA LYS A 155 2.40 8.97 11.88
C LYS A 155 1.95 9.35 10.47
N ASP A 156 2.62 8.84 9.45
CA ASP A 156 2.22 8.99 8.06
C ASP A 156 1.16 7.96 7.68
N PHE A 157 0.01 8.41 7.19
CA PHE A 157 -1.09 7.54 6.79
C PHE A 157 -1.36 7.58 5.29
N ILE A 158 -1.54 6.39 4.72
CA ILE A 158 -2.06 6.17 3.37
C ILE A 158 -3.51 5.70 3.50
N ALA A 159 -4.46 6.43 2.94
CA ALA A 159 -5.88 6.07 2.94
C ALA A 159 -6.10 4.81 2.11
N ARG A 160 -6.79 3.83 2.67
CA ARG A 160 -7.12 2.57 2.00
C ARG A 160 -8.60 2.25 2.09
N GLY A 161 -9.16 1.73 0.98
CA GLY A 161 -10.56 1.32 0.87
C GLY A 161 -11.47 2.43 0.37
N GLY A 162 -12.18 2.12 -0.71
CA GLY A 162 -13.11 3.03 -1.39
C GLY A 162 -12.46 4.23 -2.07
N ILE A 163 -11.16 4.16 -2.38
CA ILE A 163 -10.46 5.25 -3.09
C ILE A 163 -10.84 5.23 -4.57
N ASN A 164 -11.34 6.36 -5.04
CA ASN A 164 -11.69 6.70 -6.41
C ASN A 164 -11.64 8.24 -6.58
N GLU A 165 -12.07 8.81 -7.72
CA GLU A 165 -12.04 10.24 -7.99
C GLU A 165 -12.81 11.07 -6.94
N GLN A 166 -13.94 10.57 -6.43
CA GLN A 166 -14.79 11.31 -5.49
C GLN A 166 -14.25 11.30 -4.05
N THR A 167 -13.41 10.32 -3.72
CA THR A 167 -12.92 10.12 -2.35
C THR A 167 -11.44 10.48 -2.18
N ILE A 168 -10.65 10.50 -3.25
CA ILE A 168 -9.24 10.85 -3.19
C ILE A 168 -9.02 12.32 -2.78
N GLU A 169 -9.87 13.23 -3.29
CA GLU A 169 -9.86 14.64 -2.91
C GLU A 169 -10.17 14.80 -1.41
N LYS A 170 -11.17 14.07 -0.91
CA LYS A 170 -11.50 14.05 0.52
C LYS A 170 -10.32 13.54 1.37
N ALA A 171 -9.66 12.47 0.93
CA ALA A 171 -8.48 11.93 1.62
C ALA A 171 -7.34 12.97 1.66
N TYR A 172 -7.12 13.69 0.58
CA TYR A 172 -6.13 14.77 0.53
C TYR A 172 -6.43 15.89 1.55
N HIS A 173 -7.66 16.37 1.59
CA HIS A 173 -8.07 17.45 2.53
C HIS A 173 -8.08 17.00 4.00
N LEU A 174 -8.30 15.72 4.27
CA LEU A 174 -8.16 15.13 5.62
C LEU A 174 -6.72 15.08 6.10
N GLY A 175 -5.73 15.28 5.20
CA GLY A 175 -4.31 15.28 5.54
C GLY A 175 -3.64 13.90 5.42
N PHE A 176 -4.25 12.95 4.71
CA PHE A 176 -3.56 11.72 4.36
C PHE A 176 -2.34 12.01 3.49
N LYS A 177 -1.22 11.38 3.79
CA LYS A 177 0.00 11.49 2.99
C LYS A 177 -0.13 10.84 1.62
N GLY A 178 -1.00 9.86 1.50
CA GLY A 178 -1.25 9.15 0.25
C GLY A 178 -2.57 8.40 0.22
N ALA A 179 -2.85 7.79 -0.93
CA ALA A 179 -4.04 6.99 -1.18
C ALA A 179 -3.70 5.68 -1.90
N ALA A 180 -4.33 4.58 -1.47
CA ALA A 180 -4.09 3.24 -1.99
C ALA A 180 -5.26 2.77 -2.86
N LEU A 181 -5.02 2.64 -4.15
CA LEU A 181 -5.95 2.12 -5.14
C LEU A 181 -5.93 0.58 -5.14
N ASN A 182 -7.09 -0.03 -5.20
CA ASN A 182 -7.24 -1.49 -5.34
C ASN A 182 -8.45 -1.84 -6.22
N SER A 183 -9.63 -2.03 -5.62
CA SER A 183 -10.83 -2.49 -6.36
C SER A 183 -11.26 -1.53 -7.46
N TYR A 184 -11.02 -0.26 -7.33
CA TYR A 184 -11.27 0.75 -8.35
C TYR A 184 -10.54 0.44 -9.66
N LEU A 185 -9.26 0.02 -9.57
CA LEU A 185 -8.49 -0.40 -10.73
C LEU A 185 -8.87 -1.81 -11.20
N TRP A 186 -8.76 -2.80 -10.30
CA TRP A 186 -8.80 -4.21 -10.68
C TRP A 186 -10.19 -4.77 -11.00
N LYS A 187 -11.27 -4.01 -10.76
CA LYS A 187 -12.62 -4.33 -11.20
C LYS A 187 -13.00 -3.69 -12.53
N SER A 188 -12.18 -2.78 -13.05
CA SER A 188 -12.38 -2.17 -14.34
C SER A 188 -11.93 -3.09 -15.47
N GLU A 189 -12.44 -2.87 -16.68
CA GLU A 189 -11.99 -3.55 -17.88
C GLU A 189 -10.56 -3.14 -18.26
N ASN A 190 -10.18 -1.88 -17.99
CA ASN A 190 -8.85 -1.37 -18.26
C ASN A 190 -8.25 -0.70 -17.00
N PRO A 191 -7.52 -1.46 -16.16
CA PRO A 191 -6.92 -0.91 -14.94
C PRO A 191 -5.89 0.20 -15.20
N PHE A 192 -5.14 0.13 -16.30
CA PHE A 192 -4.19 1.18 -16.65
C PHE A 192 -4.89 2.50 -16.97
N GLN A 193 -5.95 2.47 -17.79
CA GLN A 193 -6.73 3.66 -18.09
C GLN A 193 -7.33 4.28 -16.83
N LYS A 194 -7.85 3.45 -15.91
CA LYS A 194 -8.37 3.93 -14.62
C LYS A 194 -7.31 4.60 -13.75
N TYR A 195 -6.06 4.16 -13.84
CA TYR A 195 -4.95 4.82 -13.14
C TYR A 195 -4.65 6.21 -13.77
N VAL A 196 -4.65 6.30 -15.10
CA VAL A 196 -4.45 7.58 -15.80
C VAL A 196 -5.57 8.57 -15.45
N GLU A 197 -6.83 8.12 -15.42
CA GLU A 197 -7.98 8.95 -15.02
C GLU A 197 -7.79 9.55 -13.60
N ILE A 198 -7.28 8.78 -12.65
CA ILE A 198 -6.97 9.30 -11.31
C ILE A 198 -5.84 10.33 -11.35
N LEU A 199 -4.80 10.12 -12.15
CA LEU A 199 -3.72 11.10 -12.29
C LEU A 199 -4.23 12.42 -12.88
N ASP A 200 -5.04 12.35 -13.94
CA ASP A 200 -5.64 13.51 -14.59
C ASP A 200 -6.59 14.26 -13.64
N PHE A 201 -7.42 13.52 -12.90
CA PHE A 201 -8.28 14.08 -11.87
C PHE A 201 -7.47 14.81 -10.78
N CYS A 202 -6.41 14.21 -10.26
CA CYS A 202 -5.55 14.83 -9.26
C CYS A 202 -4.92 16.12 -9.80
N LYS A 203 -4.47 16.11 -11.05
CA LYS A 203 -3.91 17.29 -11.73
C LYS A 203 -4.95 18.40 -11.88
N GLU A 204 -6.16 18.06 -12.32
CA GLU A 204 -7.28 19.03 -12.45
C GLU A 204 -7.63 19.67 -11.11
N LYS A 205 -7.62 18.88 -10.03
CA LYS A 205 -7.92 19.34 -8.66
C LYS A 205 -6.73 20.00 -7.94
N GLY A 206 -5.58 20.13 -8.59
CA GLY A 206 -4.38 20.69 -7.97
C GLY A 206 -3.82 19.84 -6.82
N ILE A 207 -4.12 18.53 -6.80
CA ILE A 207 -3.57 17.60 -5.83
C ILE A 207 -2.18 17.16 -6.33
N PRO A 208 -1.08 17.54 -5.66
CA PRO A 208 0.25 17.12 -6.07
C PRO A 208 0.39 15.60 -5.88
N VAL A 209 0.78 14.89 -6.93
CA VAL A 209 1.06 13.45 -6.92
C VAL A 209 2.55 13.22 -7.13
N ASP A 210 3.15 12.41 -6.23
CA ASP A 210 4.58 12.04 -6.22
C ASP A 210 4.76 10.60 -6.74
#